data_aa6d8d566dc6baad2aa0bf18c0d1a144
#
_entry.id   aa6d8d566dc6baad2aa0bf18c0d1a144
#
_cell.length_a   1.000
_cell.length_b   1.000
_cell.length_c   1.000
_cell.angle_alpha   90.00
_cell.angle_beta   90.00
_cell.angle_gamma   90.00
#
_symmetry.space_group_name_H-M   'P 1'
#
loop_
_entity.id
_entity.type
_entity.pdbx_description
1 polymer ?
#
loop_
_entity_poly.entity_id
_entity_poly.type
_entity_poly.pdbx_seq_one_letter_code
_entity_poly.pdbx_strand_id
1 'polypeptide(L)'
;MRFNNSTFRGGPVQYWNTVDSGAIDHIELIKSQGSVLYGSDAIGGTANVFTKSSRYRTETEGQAYVGGSAAYEYRTNGEGSHTGRLETEAGIGGKFGVLLGLTAKDFGDISDSSVGRMKGTGYEEQNLDLRFDWAVTPESTITLGHYQVDQDDISRWHRTRNNPGWIHGPNVAAPGTWTADDYDQERSMTYLRYAGENSQQNAPIQRWSATLSYQTSQDSEFQNRTGEIKAPGATPLPATDSGALRYTNIDVETTGVDLVLESKIGPGSLVYGLDFYHDEIESSASRSDAVGGPRVFDTDPASDNKARSFLSIADDSSYDLFGTYAQYQWKPIERLEITGGGRYTYVDATLGRFTGGEDQSRNWDNLSGSLRGNYSLDGGWSVYGGLSQAFRAPNLDDLSGNLTAKSSNTSLGSINVDPEKFLTYEIGTRYNTEKSSVNFAAFYTDVEDLITSSFTDDTLKTSIATNAGSGYIYGFELEGAWSFYPQWTLSGFASWQEGETEAPTFLGGPDEKKYNARLLPLTGSLALRWTDASNKYWVEGRVLGAANEHRISDIDQQVDNQRTPTGGTPGYLVTSLRAGWRATENLDLTCAIENITDQDYRIHSSGQNEPGIGGIFGVKVKW
;
A
#
# COMPACT_ATOMS: atom_id res chain seq x y z
N MET A 1 -4.27 -5.77 -13.79
CA MET A 1 -3.44 -6.77 -13.08
C MET A 1 -3.41 -6.36 -11.61
N ARG A 2 -3.87 -7.23 -10.73
CA ARG A 2 -3.97 -7.01 -9.29
C ARG A 2 -2.58 -7.13 -8.67
N PHE A 3 -2.28 -6.27 -7.69
CA PHE A 3 -1.02 -6.26 -6.99
C PHE A 3 -1.10 -6.90 -5.59
N ASN A 4 -2.19 -6.70 -4.88
CA ASN A 4 -2.48 -7.35 -3.60
C ASN A 4 -3.00 -8.80 -3.81
N ASN A 5 -2.73 -9.68 -2.86
CA ASN A 5 -3.24 -11.04 -2.82
C ASN A 5 -4.25 -11.22 -1.67
N SER A 6 -4.67 -12.44 -1.39
CA SER A 6 -5.68 -12.78 -0.38
C SER A 6 -5.15 -12.81 1.06
N THR A 7 -3.86 -12.53 1.29
CA THR A 7 -3.29 -12.45 2.63
C THR A 7 -3.35 -11.03 3.17
N PHE A 8 -3.45 -10.87 4.49
CA PHE A 8 -3.34 -9.56 5.11
C PHE A 8 -1.88 -9.08 5.14
N ARG A 9 -1.67 -7.84 4.71
CA ARG A 9 -0.38 -7.20 4.71
C ARG A 9 -0.40 -5.89 5.48
N GLY A 10 0.45 -5.75 6.47
CA GLY A 10 0.52 -4.55 7.28
C GLY A 10 1.87 -4.36 7.96
N GLY A 11 2.20 -3.12 8.35
CA GLY A 11 3.50 -2.81 8.93
C GLY A 11 4.62 -2.91 7.90
N PRO A 12 5.73 -3.62 8.18
CA PRO A 12 6.85 -3.74 7.23
C PRO A 12 6.51 -4.57 5.98
N VAL A 13 5.49 -5.42 6.04
CA VAL A 13 5.09 -6.31 4.93
C VAL A 13 3.97 -5.73 4.05
N GLN A 14 3.90 -4.42 3.89
CA GLN A 14 2.91 -3.80 3.01
C GLN A 14 3.28 -3.96 1.54
N TYR A 15 2.27 -4.15 0.68
CA TYR A 15 2.47 -4.32 -0.77
C TYR A 15 3.31 -3.21 -1.42
N TRP A 16 3.17 -1.95 -0.98
CA TRP A 16 3.94 -0.83 -1.49
C TRP A 16 5.44 -0.94 -1.24
N ASN A 17 5.87 -1.65 -0.20
CA ASN A 17 7.29 -1.84 0.09
C ASN A 17 7.96 -2.70 -0.99
N THR A 18 7.20 -3.53 -1.70
CA THR A 18 7.70 -4.40 -2.77
C THR A 18 7.53 -3.77 -4.17
N VAL A 19 7.52 -2.44 -4.27
CA VAL A 19 7.50 -1.70 -5.55
C VAL A 19 8.78 -0.90 -5.68
N ASP A 20 9.66 -1.26 -6.61
CA ASP A 20 10.84 -0.44 -6.89
C ASP A 20 10.46 0.90 -7.50
N SER A 21 10.65 1.99 -6.74
CA SER A 21 10.42 3.36 -7.23
C SER A 21 11.25 3.70 -8.46
N GLY A 22 12.40 3.03 -8.65
CA GLY A 22 13.25 3.18 -9.81
C GLY A 22 12.63 2.69 -11.12
N ALA A 23 11.75 1.68 -11.05
CA ALA A 23 11.05 1.11 -12.20
C ALA A 23 9.77 1.88 -12.60
N ILE A 24 9.30 2.80 -11.75
CA ILE A 24 8.05 3.55 -11.97
C ILE A 24 8.26 4.69 -12.96
N ASP A 25 7.37 4.79 -13.93
CA ASP A 25 7.21 5.96 -14.80
C ASP A 25 6.30 7.01 -14.12
N HIS A 26 5.08 6.59 -13.77
CA HIS A 26 4.12 7.41 -13.04
C HIS A 26 3.12 6.56 -12.26
N ILE A 27 2.41 7.20 -11.34
CA ILE A 27 1.33 6.61 -10.54
C ILE A 27 0.07 7.42 -10.76
N GLU A 28 -1.04 6.74 -11.07
CA GLU A 28 -2.37 7.34 -11.10
C GLU A 28 -3.12 6.96 -9.83
N LEU A 29 -3.58 7.96 -9.09
CA LEU A 29 -4.40 7.77 -7.90
C LEU A 29 -5.86 8.09 -8.22
N ILE A 30 -6.72 7.08 -8.08
CA ILE A 30 -8.17 7.26 -8.11
C ILE A 30 -8.62 7.38 -6.67
N LYS A 31 -8.95 8.58 -6.26
CA LYS A 31 -9.51 8.88 -4.95
C LYS A 31 -11.01 8.62 -4.99
N SER A 32 -11.56 7.91 -4.03
CA SER A 32 -12.92 7.42 -4.01
C SER A 32 -13.03 5.94 -4.35
N GLN A 33 -14.18 5.34 -4.10
CA GLN A 33 -14.40 3.91 -4.30
C GLN A 33 -14.26 3.52 -5.76
N GLY A 34 -13.38 2.56 -6.02
CA GLY A 34 -13.09 2.03 -7.35
C GLY A 34 -13.64 0.62 -7.61
N SER A 35 -14.45 0.06 -6.70
CA SER A 35 -14.82 -1.36 -6.73
C SER A 35 -15.50 -1.83 -8.02
N VAL A 36 -16.18 -0.96 -8.77
CA VAL A 36 -16.76 -1.33 -10.08
C VAL A 36 -15.68 -1.78 -11.06
N LEU A 37 -14.57 -1.05 -11.18
CA LEU A 37 -13.50 -1.39 -12.13
C LEU A 37 -12.41 -2.31 -11.53
N TYR A 38 -12.16 -2.20 -10.22
CA TYR A 38 -11.01 -2.83 -9.57
C TYR A 38 -11.36 -3.93 -8.57
N GLY A 39 -12.65 -4.12 -8.27
CA GLY A 39 -13.14 -5.23 -7.44
C GLY A 39 -13.05 -5.00 -5.95
N SER A 40 -12.91 -6.09 -5.19
CA SER A 40 -12.75 -6.09 -3.74
C SER A 40 -11.58 -5.21 -3.31
N ASP A 41 -11.68 -4.61 -2.13
CA ASP A 41 -10.66 -3.79 -1.46
C ASP A 41 -10.44 -2.37 -2.03
N ALA A 42 -11.03 -2.03 -3.19
CA ALA A 42 -10.95 -0.68 -3.76
C ALA A 42 -11.92 0.29 -3.07
N ILE A 43 -11.79 0.47 -1.74
CA ILE A 43 -12.73 1.18 -0.87
C ILE A 43 -12.37 2.67 -0.79
N GLY A 44 -11.20 3.02 -0.29
CA GLY A 44 -10.75 4.42 -0.13
C GLY A 44 -10.17 5.00 -1.41
N GLY A 45 -9.77 4.16 -2.35
CA GLY A 45 -9.15 4.54 -3.61
C GLY A 45 -8.38 3.40 -4.26
N THR A 46 -7.82 3.70 -5.42
CA THR A 46 -6.98 2.77 -6.18
C THR A 46 -5.73 3.48 -6.67
N ALA A 47 -4.59 2.85 -6.54
CA ALA A 47 -3.34 3.33 -7.08
C ALA A 47 -2.90 2.42 -8.25
N ASN A 48 -2.82 2.99 -9.44
CA ASN A 48 -2.31 2.33 -10.62
C ASN A 48 -0.86 2.71 -10.84
N VAL A 49 0.03 1.72 -10.84
CA VAL A 49 1.46 1.90 -11.11
C VAL A 49 1.74 1.63 -12.58
N PHE A 50 2.31 2.60 -13.26
CA PHE A 50 2.81 2.46 -14.62
C PHE A 50 4.32 2.37 -14.60
N THR A 51 4.83 1.29 -15.16
CA THR A 51 6.26 1.05 -15.22
C THR A 51 6.88 1.66 -16.47
N LYS A 52 8.16 1.99 -16.39
CA LYS A 52 8.94 2.51 -17.53
C LYS A 52 8.89 1.55 -18.71
N SER A 53 9.00 2.11 -19.90
CA SER A 53 9.17 1.39 -21.17
C SER A 53 10.33 1.97 -21.95
N SER A 54 10.89 1.19 -22.88
CA SER A 54 11.89 1.70 -23.80
C SER A 54 11.28 2.72 -24.78
N ARG A 55 12.10 3.57 -25.37
CA ARG A 55 11.69 4.63 -26.29
C ARG A 55 11.37 4.17 -27.72
N TYR A 56 11.14 2.87 -27.96
CA TYR A 56 10.93 2.32 -29.31
C TYR A 56 9.80 3.00 -30.12
N ARG A 57 8.80 3.56 -29.44
CA ARG A 57 7.68 4.27 -30.08
C ARG A 57 8.04 5.70 -30.52
N THR A 58 9.02 6.32 -29.88
CA THR A 58 9.45 7.70 -30.15
C THR A 58 10.68 7.76 -31.05
N GLU A 59 11.36 6.62 -31.27
CA GLU A 59 12.49 6.52 -32.16
C GLU A 59 12.08 6.48 -33.63
N THR A 60 13.00 6.85 -34.50
CA THR A 60 12.80 6.82 -35.96
C THR A 60 12.47 5.40 -36.41
N GLU A 61 11.40 5.23 -37.17
CA GLU A 61 10.92 3.95 -37.63
C GLU A 61 12.02 3.16 -38.37
N GLY A 62 12.22 1.91 -37.96
CA GLY A 62 13.21 0.99 -38.54
C GLY A 62 14.65 1.25 -38.12
N GLN A 63 14.96 2.29 -37.35
CA GLN A 63 16.32 2.55 -36.86
C GLN A 63 16.59 1.81 -35.55
N ALA A 64 17.75 1.21 -35.45
CA ALA A 64 18.23 0.62 -34.21
C ALA A 64 18.67 1.73 -33.22
N TYR A 65 18.38 1.56 -31.96
CA TYR A 65 18.84 2.44 -30.91
C TYR A 65 19.36 1.65 -29.69
N VAL A 66 20.24 2.28 -28.94
CA VAL A 66 20.72 1.84 -27.63
C VAL A 66 20.83 3.08 -26.76
N GLY A 67 20.51 2.94 -25.49
CA GLY A 67 20.62 4.01 -24.52
C GLY A 67 20.56 3.48 -23.09
N GLY A 68 20.65 4.38 -22.14
CA GLY A 68 20.54 4.00 -20.75
C GLY A 68 20.79 5.14 -19.79
N SER A 69 20.77 4.82 -18.50
CA SER A 69 21.13 5.74 -17.43
C SER A 69 21.74 5.00 -16.24
N ALA A 70 22.65 5.68 -15.55
CA ALA A 70 23.11 5.29 -14.23
C ALA A 70 22.75 6.38 -13.24
N ALA A 71 22.14 6.02 -12.12
CA ALA A 71 21.76 6.94 -11.05
C ALA A 71 22.32 6.45 -9.73
N TYR A 72 22.70 7.41 -8.87
CA TYR A 72 23.15 7.14 -7.52
C TYR A 72 22.60 8.22 -6.60
N GLU A 73 22.09 7.80 -5.44
CA GLU A 73 21.61 8.67 -4.37
C GLU A 73 22.28 8.29 -3.06
N TYR A 74 22.68 9.30 -2.30
CA TYR A 74 23.21 9.16 -0.95
C TYR A 74 22.39 10.01 0.02
N ARG A 75 21.99 9.43 1.15
CA ARG A 75 21.31 10.09 2.26
C ARG A 75 22.21 10.10 3.48
N THR A 76 22.30 11.24 4.18
CA THR A 76 23.25 11.42 5.28
C THR A 76 22.65 11.15 6.66
N ASN A 77 21.33 11.05 6.81
CA ASN A 77 20.73 10.84 8.12
C ASN A 77 21.17 9.49 8.70
N GLY A 78 21.49 9.46 10.00
CA GLY A 78 21.92 8.25 10.70
C GLY A 78 23.26 7.69 10.19
N GLU A 79 23.29 6.42 9.81
CA GLU A 79 24.49 5.76 9.25
C GLU A 79 24.72 6.06 7.77
N GLY A 80 23.76 6.75 7.15
CA GLY A 80 23.71 6.98 5.72
C GLY A 80 23.08 5.83 4.96
N SER A 81 22.54 6.16 3.79
CA SER A 81 21.91 5.17 2.92
C SER A 81 22.33 5.40 1.48
N HIS A 82 22.44 4.32 0.73
CA HIS A 82 22.93 4.30 -0.64
C HIS A 82 21.87 3.66 -1.56
N THR A 83 21.58 4.31 -2.69
CA THR A 83 20.73 3.73 -3.74
C THR A 83 21.44 3.87 -5.07
N GLY A 84 21.68 2.76 -5.73
CA GLY A 84 22.25 2.71 -7.08
C GLY A 84 21.26 2.09 -8.07
N ARG A 85 21.09 2.70 -9.25
CA ARG A 85 20.29 2.12 -10.34
C ARG A 85 21.03 2.20 -11.67
N LEU A 86 21.06 1.10 -12.36
CA LEU A 86 21.49 0.99 -13.76
C LEU A 86 20.27 0.65 -14.62
N GLU A 87 20.09 1.39 -15.70
CA GLU A 87 19.00 1.18 -16.64
C GLU A 87 19.58 1.18 -18.06
N THR A 88 19.23 0.20 -18.87
CA THR A 88 19.65 0.12 -20.26
C THR A 88 18.47 -0.24 -21.14
N GLU A 89 18.45 0.32 -22.34
CA GLU A 89 17.41 0.08 -23.32
C GLU A 89 18.00 -0.10 -24.71
N ALA A 90 17.35 -0.94 -25.51
CA ALA A 90 17.70 -1.16 -26.91
C ALA A 90 16.47 -1.55 -27.72
N GLY A 91 16.52 -1.36 -29.02
CA GLY A 91 15.42 -1.78 -29.89
C GLY A 91 15.55 -1.30 -31.32
N ILE A 92 14.41 -1.42 -32.03
CA ILE A 92 14.23 -0.88 -33.39
C ILE A 92 12.97 0.00 -33.34
N GLY A 93 13.10 1.27 -33.69
CA GLY A 93 12.04 2.24 -33.69
C GLY A 93 10.81 1.76 -34.45
N GLY A 94 9.62 1.93 -33.87
CA GLY A 94 8.35 1.48 -34.41
C GLY A 94 8.09 -0.03 -34.37
N LYS A 95 9.06 -0.86 -33.99
CA LYS A 95 8.94 -2.32 -34.03
C LYS A 95 8.98 -2.99 -32.66
N PHE A 96 10.08 -2.85 -31.95
CA PHE A 96 10.23 -3.44 -30.62
C PHE A 96 11.26 -2.69 -29.79
N GLY A 97 11.17 -2.90 -28.49
CA GLY A 97 12.16 -2.41 -27.55
C GLY A 97 12.25 -3.26 -26.30
N VAL A 98 13.43 -3.22 -25.68
CA VAL A 98 13.76 -3.87 -24.41
C VAL A 98 14.24 -2.80 -23.45
N LEU A 99 13.78 -2.87 -22.20
CA LEU A 99 14.28 -2.10 -21.07
C LEU A 99 14.70 -3.08 -19.98
N LEU A 100 15.90 -2.91 -19.45
CA LEU A 100 16.41 -3.63 -18.27
C LEU A 100 16.82 -2.61 -17.22
N GLY A 101 16.32 -2.75 -16.00
CA GLY A 101 16.68 -1.98 -14.83
C GLY A 101 17.18 -2.88 -13.70
N LEU A 102 18.23 -2.44 -13.02
CA LEU A 102 18.81 -3.06 -11.83
C LEU A 102 18.93 -2.00 -10.75
N THR A 103 18.38 -2.25 -9.57
CA THR A 103 18.48 -1.34 -8.43
C THR A 103 19.06 -2.08 -7.23
N ALA A 104 20.01 -1.47 -6.54
CA ALA A 104 20.53 -1.93 -5.26
C ALA A 104 20.39 -0.80 -4.24
N LYS A 105 19.87 -1.11 -3.06
CA LYS A 105 19.67 -0.17 -1.96
C LYS A 105 20.29 -0.77 -0.69
N ASP A 106 21.03 0.07 0.03
CA ASP A 106 21.57 -0.22 1.34
C ASP A 106 21.13 0.93 2.26
N PHE A 107 20.11 0.65 3.05
CA PHE A 107 19.54 1.61 3.97
C PHE A 107 20.20 1.45 5.34
N GLY A 108 21.00 2.43 5.75
CA GLY A 108 21.56 2.50 7.10
C GLY A 108 20.51 2.86 8.14
N ASP A 109 20.83 2.60 9.40
CA ASP A 109 19.99 3.03 10.51
C ASP A 109 19.73 4.52 10.47
N ILE A 110 18.47 4.93 10.62
CA ILE A 110 18.11 6.34 10.69
C ILE A 110 18.36 6.91 12.10
N SER A 111 18.43 8.23 12.19
CA SER A 111 18.51 8.95 13.46
C SER A 111 17.45 10.03 13.54
N ASP A 112 16.82 10.16 14.71
CA ASP A 112 15.95 11.27 15.03
C ASP A 112 16.58 12.20 16.07
N SER A 113 15.96 13.34 16.34
CA SER A 113 16.50 14.34 17.26
C SER A 113 16.31 13.98 18.74
N SER A 114 15.42 13.06 19.09
CA SER A 114 15.09 12.72 20.49
C SER A 114 15.73 11.44 20.98
N VAL A 115 15.69 10.36 20.19
CA VAL A 115 16.28 9.07 20.52
C VAL A 115 17.67 8.86 19.95
N GLY A 116 18.08 9.71 18.99
CA GLY A 116 19.33 9.55 18.27
C GLY A 116 19.25 8.39 17.26
N ARG A 117 20.32 7.58 17.14
CA ARG A 117 20.35 6.45 16.20
C ARG A 117 19.34 5.37 16.59
N MET A 118 18.48 5.05 15.67
CA MET A 118 17.44 4.02 15.80
C MET A 118 17.97 2.69 15.24
N LYS A 119 18.75 1.99 16.05
CA LYS A 119 19.44 0.77 15.67
C LYS A 119 18.46 -0.31 15.19
N GLY A 120 18.72 -0.90 14.02
CA GLY A 120 17.90 -1.94 13.40
C GLY A 120 16.76 -1.36 12.53
N THR A 121 16.87 -0.11 12.07
CA THR A 121 15.95 0.45 11.07
C THR A 121 16.51 0.37 9.65
N GLY A 122 17.79 0.00 9.50
CA GLY A 122 18.41 -0.26 8.20
C GLY A 122 18.03 -1.63 7.65
N TYR A 123 18.11 -1.78 6.32
CA TYR A 123 17.88 -3.03 5.60
C TYR A 123 18.47 -2.97 4.19
N GLU A 124 18.63 -4.11 3.53
CA GLU A 124 19.11 -4.21 2.16
C GLU A 124 17.97 -4.53 1.19
N GLU A 125 18.09 -4.04 -0.05
CA GLU A 125 17.09 -4.31 -1.09
C GLU A 125 17.77 -4.42 -2.46
N GLN A 126 17.37 -5.44 -3.25
CA GLN A 126 17.81 -5.67 -4.61
C GLN A 126 16.62 -5.86 -5.54
N ASN A 127 16.61 -5.14 -6.67
CA ASN A 127 15.47 -5.16 -7.58
C ASN A 127 15.93 -5.36 -9.01
N LEU A 128 15.11 -6.08 -9.76
CA LEU A 128 15.23 -6.30 -11.20
C LEU A 128 13.92 -5.92 -11.88
N ASP A 129 14.01 -5.16 -12.96
CA ASP A 129 12.89 -4.95 -13.88
C ASP A 129 13.34 -5.20 -15.33
N LEU A 130 12.58 -6.03 -16.03
CA LEU A 130 12.78 -6.34 -17.44
C LEU A 130 11.46 -6.16 -18.18
N ARG A 131 11.49 -5.40 -19.27
CA ARG A 131 10.33 -5.21 -20.12
C ARG A 131 10.71 -5.32 -21.59
N PHE A 132 9.94 -6.12 -22.33
CA PHE A 132 10.00 -6.26 -23.76
C PHE A 132 8.66 -5.83 -24.36
N ASP A 133 8.67 -4.88 -25.27
CA ASP A 133 7.49 -4.44 -26.03
C ASP A 133 7.69 -4.75 -27.52
N TRP A 134 6.69 -5.35 -28.15
CA TRP A 134 6.66 -5.65 -29.56
C TRP A 134 5.40 -5.06 -30.22
N ALA A 135 5.58 -4.12 -31.13
CA ALA A 135 4.50 -3.61 -31.98
C ALA A 135 4.13 -4.67 -33.02
N VAL A 136 3.04 -5.40 -32.77
CA VAL A 136 2.51 -6.41 -33.71
C VAL A 136 1.92 -5.72 -34.94
N THR A 137 1.23 -4.62 -34.71
CA THR A 137 0.75 -3.66 -35.71
C THR A 137 1.01 -2.24 -35.21
N PRO A 138 0.85 -1.19 -36.03
CA PRO A 138 0.92 0.19 -35.53
C PRO A 138 -0.04 0.46 -34.36
N GLU A 139 -1.17 -0.24 -34.32
CA GLU A 139 -2.23 -0.07 -33.34
C GLU A 139 -2.15 -1.03 -32.16
N SER A 140 -1.30 -2.07 -32.19
CA SER A 140 -1.30 -3.09 -31.14
C SER A 140 0.10 -3.53 -30.72
N THR A 141 0.25 -3.84 -29.42
CA THR A 141 1.52 -4.20 -28.80
C THR A 141 1.35 -5.45 -27.94
N ILE A 142 2.33 -6.35 -28.01
CA ILE A 142 2.56 -7.37 -27.01
C ILE A 142 3.65 -6.86 -26.06
N THR A 143 3.37 -6.92 -24.76
CA THR A 143 4.32 -6.57 -23.70
C THR A 143 4.59 -7.81 -22.85
N LEU A 144 5.85 -8.17 -22.65
CA LEU A 144 6.31 -9.10 -21.62
C LEU A 144 7.05 -8.29 -20.56
N GLY A 145 6.58 -8.34 -19.32
CA GLY A 145 7.22 -7.68 -18.19
C GLY A 145 7.58 -8.68 -17.09
N HIS A 146 8.71 -8.46 -16.44
CA HIS A 146 9.14 -9.18 -15.24
C HIS A 146 9.69 -8.19 -14.23
N TYR A 147 9.26 -8.29 -12.97
CA TYR A 147 9.68 -7.44 -11.85
C TYR A 147 10.00 -8.33 -10.66
N GLN A 148 11.12 -8.06 -10.02
CA GLN A 148 11.52 -8.73 -8.79
C GLN A 148 12.01 -7.70 -7.79
N VAL A 149 11.60 -7.86 -6.54
CA VAL A 149 12.06 -7.11 -5.37
C VAL A 149 12.43 -8.12 -4.31
N ASP A 150 13.60 -7.96 -3.74
CA ASP A 150 14.16 -8.78 -2.68
C ASP A 150 14.65 -7.87 -1.55
N GLN A 151 14.19 -8.10 -0.33
CA GLN A 151 14.44 -7.28 0.84
C GLN A 151 14.83 -8.16 2.03
N ASP A 152 16.00 -7.91 2.58
CA ASP A 152 16.59 -8.67 3.68
C ASP A 152 16.73 -7.83 4.96
N ASP A 153 16.68 -8.51 6.11
CA ASP A 153 16.94 -7.93 7.43
C ASP A 153 16.02 -6.76 7.84
N ILE A 154 14.75 -6.79 7.43
CA ILE A 154 13.78 -5.74 7.77
C ILE A 154 13.34 -5.89 9.22
N SER A 155 13.86 -5.08 10.14
CA SER A 155 13.47 -5.16 11.54
C SER A 155 12.20 -4.34 11.83
N ARG A 156 11.31 -4.94 12.61
CA ARG A 156 10.13 -4.25 13.18
C ARG A 156 10.53 -3.49 14.44
N TRP A 157 11.30 -2.44 14.25
CA TRP A 157 12.02 -1.68 15.28
C TRP A 157 11.17 -1.36 16.52
N HIS A 158 9.91 -0.94 16.37
CA HIS A 158 9.07 -0.51 17.50
C HIS A 158 8.81 -1.64 18.53
N ARG A 159 8.88 -2.92 18.14
CA ARG A 159 8.73 -4.05 19.06
C ARG A 159 10.02 -4.44 19.76
N THR A 160 11.16 -4.12 19.16
CA THR A 160 12.46 -4.56 19.65
C THR A 160 12.97 -3.68 20.78
N ARG A 161 13.92 -4.21 21.59
CA ARG A 161 14.62 -3.46 22.64
C ARG A 161 15.48 -2.31 22.13
N ASN A 162 15.70 -2.24 20.82
CA ASN A 162 16.35 -1.11 20.18
C ASN A 162 15.49 0.15 20.24
N ASN A 163 14.17 -0.01 20.42
CA ASN A 163 13.24 1.10 20.65
C ASN A 163 13.25 1.47 22.15
N PRO A 164 13.82 2.60 22.56
CA PRO A 164 13.84 3.05 23.96
C PRO A 164 12.49 3.62 24.43
N GLY A 165 11.48 3.63 23.57
CA GLY A 165 10.26 4.39 23.76
C GLY A 165 10.38 5.80 23.18
N TRP A 166 9.31 6.59 23.33
CA TRP A 166 9.28 7.96 22.88
C TRP A 166 8.44 8.81 23.81
N ILE A 167 8.94 10.01 24.16
CA ILE A 167 8.27 10.94 25.07
C ILE A 167 8.22 12.30 24.38
N HIS A 168 7.02 12.83 24.19
CA HIS A 168 6.79 14.17 23.67
C HIS A 168 5.76 14.90 24.54
N GLY A 169 6.23 15.70 25.50
CA GLY A 169 5.36 16.31 26.51
C GLY A 169 4.63 15.25 27.34
N PRO A 170 3.30 15.27 27.39
CA PRO A 170 2.51 14.26 28.10
C PRO A 170 2.34 12.94 27.34
N ASN A 171 2.71 12.87 26.08
CA ASN A 171 2.46 11.74 25.20
C ASN A 171 3.64 10.77 25.24
N VAL A 172 3.35 9.50 25.55
CA VAL A 172 4.37 8.49 25.80
C VAL A 172 4.08 7.22 25.00
N ALA A 173 5.03 6.78 24.16
CA ALA A 173 5.05 5.45 23.58
C ALA A 173 6.01 4.55 24.37
N ALA A 174 5.54 3.36 24.72
CA ALA A 174 6.31 2.41 25.50
C ALA A 174 7.56 1.90 24.77
N PRO A 175 8.63 1.52 25.46
CA PRO A 175 9.78 0.85 24.87
C PRO A 175 9.40 -0.48 24.23
N GLY A 176 10.17 -0.91 23.24
CA GLY A 176 10.11 -2.26 22.73
C GLY A 176 10.65 -3.29 23.76
N THR A 177 10.17 -4.52 23.68
CA THR A 177 10.48 -5.54 24.65
C THR A 177 11.12 -6.80 24.05
N TRP A 178 11.03 -6.98 22.74
CA TRP A 178 11.55 -8.17 22.06
C TRP A 178 13.04 -8.02 21.72
N THR A 179 13.73 -9.15 21.66
CA THR A 179 15.14 -9.15 21.27
C THR A 179 15.30 -8.96 19.76
N ALA A 180 14.41 -9.56 18.95
CA ALA A 180 14.33 -9.39 17.53
C ALA A 180 12.88 -9.58 17.03
N ASP A 181 12.56 -8.96 15.92
CA ASP A 181 11.32 -9.13 15.14
C ASP A 181 11.67 -8.72 13.71
N ASP A 182 12.25 -9.66 12.95
CA ASP A 182 12.89 -9.40 11.66
C ASP A 182 12.14 -10.12 10.54
N TYR A 183 12.09 -9.51 9.37
CA TYR A 183 11.42 -9.99 8.18
C TYR A 183 12.36 -10.01 7.00
N ASP A 184 12.19 -11.01 6.13
CA ASP A 184 12.70 -11.00 4.77
C ASP A 184 11.51 -11.10 3.83
N GLN A 185 11.54 -10.35 2.73
CA GLN A 185 10.46 -10.29 1.75
C GLN A 185 11.00 -10.46 0.35
N GLU A 186 10.43 -11.38 -0.40
CA GLU A 186 10.68 -11.51 -1.83
C GLU A 186 9.35 -11.39 -2.60
N ARG A 187 9.39 -10.70 -3.72
CA ARG A 187 8.27 -10.67 -4.64
C ARG A 187 8.75 -10.68 -6.08
N SER A 188 8.16 -11.56 -6.88
CA SER A 188 8.32 -11.53 -8.32
C SER A 188 6.97 -11.44 -9.03
N MET A 189 6.94 -10.83 -10.20
CA MET A 189 5.76 -10.72 -11.05
C MET A 189 6.15 -10.76 -12.51
N THR A 190 5.59 -11.71 -13.24
CA THR A 190 5.73 -11.83 -14.70
C THR A 190 4.37 -11.68 -15.35
N TYR A 191 4.26 -10.89 -16.40
CA TYR A 191 3.03 -10.77 -17.15
C TYR A 191 3.24 -10.71 -18.66
N LEU A 192 2.27 -11.22 -19.40
CA LEU A 192 2.13 -11.07 -20.84
C LEU A 192 0.86 -10.29 -21.13
N ARG A 193 0.98 -9.16 -21.82
CA ARG A 193 -0.13 -8.29 -22.17
C ARG A 193 -0.21 -8.08 -23.67
N TYR A 194 -1.38 -8.28 -24.25
CA TYR A 194 -1.72 -7.84 -25.59
C TYR A 194 -2.72 -6.69 -25.51
N ALA A 195 -2.34 -5.53 -25.99
CA ALA A 195 -3.19 -4.34 -25.91
C ALA A 195 -3.14 -3.56 -27.22
N GLY A 196 -4.23 -2.85 -27.52
CA GLY A 196 -4.29 -2.01 -28.69
C GLY A 196 -5.49 -1.09 -28.72
N GLU A 197 -5.50 -0.23 -29.74
CA GLU A 197 -6.59 0.67 -30.06
C GLU A 197 -6.90 0.64 -31.55
N ASN A 198 -8.16 0.85 -31.91
CA ASN A 198 -8.58 0.82 -33.30
C ASN A 198 -8.58 2.24 -33.87
N SER A 199 -7.89 2.45 -35.00
CA SER A 199 -7.84 3.72 -35.71
C SER A 199 -9.20 4.12 -36.32
N GLN A 200 -10.11 3.17 -36.54
CA GLN A 200 -11.44 3.40 -37.07
C GLN A 200 -12.40 3.82 -35.95
N GLN A 201 -12.88 5.07 -35.99
CA GLN A 201 -13.81 5.63 -34.97
C GLN A 201 -15.13 4.85 -34.79
N ASN A 202 -15.55 4.05 -35.76
CA ASN A 202 -16.79 3.27 -35.73
C ASN A 202 -16.56 1.79 -35.51
N ALA A 203 -15.35 1.37 -35.16
CA ALA A 203 -15.10 -0.03 -34.82
C ALA A 203 -15.91 -0.43 -33.57
N PRO A 204 -16.45 -1.67 -33.52
CA PRO A 204 -17.20 -2.12 -32.37
C PRO A 204 -16.40 -2.08 -31.07
N ILE A 205 -15.11 -2.40 -31.13
CA ILE A 205 -14.15 -2.30 -30.03
C ILE A 205 -13.13 -1.23 -30.40
N GLN A 206 -13.03 -0.20 -29.57
CA GLN A 206 -12.10 0.92 -29.76
C GLN A 206 -10.75 0.62 -29.12
N ARG A 207 -10.75 0.06 -27.91
CA ARG A 207 -9.55 -0.34 -27.18
C ARG A 207 -9.75 -1.73 -26.57
N TRP A 208 -8.65 -2.46 -26.46
CA TRP A 208 -8.63 -3.76 -25.78
C TRP A 208 -7.32 -3.96 -25.02
N SER A 209 -7.40 -4.74 -23.98
CA SER A 209 -6.24 -5.23 -23.25
C SER A 209 -6.58 -6.60 -22.67
N ALA A 210 -5.74 -7.60 -22.98
CA ALA A 210 -5.77 -8.90 -22.36
C ALA A 210 -4.42 -9.14 -21.68
N THR A 211 -4.44 -9.53 -20.40
CA THR A 211 -3.23 -9.74 -19.61
C THR A 211 -3.31 -11.10 -18.92
N LEU A 212 -2.22 -11.85 -19.00
CA LEU A 212 -1.94 -13.01 -18.18
C LEU A 212 -0.82 -12.65 -17.22
N SER A 213 -0.95 -12.99 -15.95
CA SER A 213 0.07 -12.70 -14.94
C SER A 213 0.31 -13.89 -14.02
N TYR A 214 1.55 -14.03 -13.59
CA TYR A 214 1.97 -14.93 -12.53
C TYR A 214 2.83 -14.15 -11.56
N GLN A 215 2.55 -14.27 -10.28
CA GLN A 215 3.22 -13.55 -9.21
C GLN A 215 3.53 -14.50 -8.07
N THR A 216 4.70 -14.35 -7.48
CA THR A 216 5.07 -15.00 -6.22
C THR A 216 5.34 -13.92 -5.17
N SER A 217 5.01 -14.21 -3.92
CA SER A 217 5.27 -13.34 -2.78
C SER A 217 5.60 -14.19 -1.58
N GLN A 218 6.80 -14.03 -1.05
CA GLN A 218 7.30 -14.73 0.11
C GLN A 218 7.55 -13.74 1.25
N ASP A 219 7.10 -14.11 2.47
CA ASP A 219 7.38 -13.37 3.70
C ASP A 219 7.87 -14.35 4.75
N SER A 220 9.08 -14.13 5.24
CA SER A 220 9.66 -14.84 6.38
C SER A 220 9.70 -13.91 7.58
N GLU A 221 9.28 -14.37 8.75
CA GLU A 221 9.36 -13.63 10.01
C GLU A 221 10.13 -14.44 11.06
N PHE A 222 11.13 -13.82 11.65
CA PHE A 222 11.82 -14.32 12.82
C PHE A 222 11.52 -13.48 14.04
N GLN A 223 10.98 -14.08 15.08
CA GLN A 223 10.71 -13.43 16.36
C GLN A 223 11.57 -14.04 17.47
N ASN A 224 12.26 -13.17 18.21
CA ASN A 224 12.93 -13.52 19.46
C ASN A 224 12.34 -12.69 20.61
N ARG A 225 11.55 -13.36 21.44
CA ARG A 225 10.82 -12.75 22.57
C ARG A 225 11.48 -13.01 23.92
N THR A 226 12.71 -13.54 23.94
CA THR A 226 13.44 -13.81 25.20
C THR A 226 13.62 -12.52 26.01
N GLY A 227 13.34 -12.59 27.31
CA GLY A 227 13.40 -11.45 28.21
C GLY A 227 12.22 -10.47 28.08
N GLU A 228 11.17 -10.78 27.33
CA GLU A 228 9.96 -9.99 27.28
C GLU A 228 9.30 -9.93 28.66
N ILE A 229 8.91 -8.74 29.09
CA ILE A 229 8.14 -8.49 30.31
C ILE A 229 6.73 -8.13 29.90
N LYS A 230 5.75 -9.02 30.14
CA LYS A 230 4.35 -8.82 29.71
C LYS A 230 3.54 -7.90 30.63
N ALA A 231 3.97 -7.71 31.86
CA ALA A 231 3.33 -6.84 32.84
C ALA A 231 4.34 -6.26 33.82
N PRO A 232 4.09 -5.10 34.44
CA PRO A 232 4.96 -4.56 35.47
C PRO A 232 5.18 -5.56 36.60
N GLY A 233 6.45 -5.86 36.91
CA GLY A 233 6.81 -6.84 37.94
C GLY A 233 6.80 -8.31 37.53
N ALA A 234 6.44 -8.63 36.26
CA ALA A 234 6.51 -9.99 35.73
C ALA A 234 7.98 -10.45 35.54
N THR A 235 8.21 -11.74 35.66
CA THR A 235 9.52 -12.33 35.36
C THR A 235 9.73 -12.28 33.84
N PRO A 236 10.92 -11.84 33.37
CA PRO A 236 11.26 -11.88 31.96
C PRO A 236 11.13 -13.30 31.40
N LEU A 237 10.66 -13.43 30.18
CA LEU A 237 10.54 -14.69 29.45
C LEU A 237 11.94 -15.31 29.29
N PRO A 238 12.24 -16.50 29.84
CA PRO A 238 13.57 -17.09 29.71
C PRO A 238 13.82 -17.55 28.27
N ALA A 239 15.09 -17.67 27.89
CA ALA A 239 15.50 -18.18 26.58
C ALA A 239 15.09 -19.66 26.34
N THR A 240 14.74 -20.37 27.40
CA THR A 240 14.27 -21.76 27.36
C THR A 240 12.75 -21.89 27.39
N ASP A 241 12.02 -20.78 27.30
CA ASP A 241 10.55 -20.82 27.22
C ASP A 241 10.12 -21.23 25.80
N SER A 242 9.28 -22.27 25.75
CA SER A 242 8.73 -22.75 24.51
C SER A 242 7.89 -21.65 23.84
N GLY A 243 8.29 -21.24 22.65
CA GLY A 243 7.67 -20.15 21.90
C GLY A 243 8.34 -18.79 22.11
N ALA A 244 9.49 -18.72 22.82
CA ALA A 244 10.31 -17.51 22.84
C ALA A 244 10.92 -17.19 21.47
N LEU A 245 11.27 -18.23 20.71
CA LEU A 245 11.78 -18.13 19.35
C LEU A 245 10.74 -18.69 18.38
N ARG A 246 10.35 -17.89 17.39
CA ARG A 246 9.35 -18.24 16.39
C ARG A 246 9.89 -17.93 15.01
N TYR A 247 9.54 -18.80 14.06
CA TYR A 247 9.82 -18.63 12.64
C TYR A 247 8.53 -18.90 11.90
N THR A 248 8.10 -17.99 11.07
CA THR A 248 6.94 -18.16 10.19
C THR A 248 7.35 -17.85 8.76
N ASN A 249 6.81 -18.60 7.83
CA ASN A 249 6.97 -18.36 6.40
C ASN A 249 5.60 -18.43 5.73
N ILE A 250 5.32 -17.52 4.83
CA ILE A 250 4.10 -17.47 4.02
C ILE A 250 4.53 -17.25 2.58
N ASP A 251 4.24 -18.24 1.75
CA ASP A 251 4.45 -18.21 0.31
C ASP A 251 3.10 -18.11 -0.37
N VAL A 252 2.95 -17.18 -1.30
CA VAL A 252 1.73 -16.99 -2.09
C VAL A 252 2.08 -16.98 -3.56
N GLU A 253 1.44 -17.89 -4.32
CA GLU A 253 1.48 -17.90 -5.77
C GLU A 253 0.15 -17.37 -6.31
N THR A 254 0.20 -16.35 -7.17
CA THR A 254 -1.01 -15.75 -7.76
C THR A 254 -0.97 -15.87 -9.27
N THR A 255 -1.95 -16.58 -9.84
CA THR A 255 -2.21 -16.58 -11.29
C THR A 255 -3.35 -15.63 -11.61
N GLY A 256 -3.18 -14.75 -12.60
CA GLY A 256 -4.18 -13.73 -12.95
C GLY A 256 -4.48 -13.64 -14.44
N VAL A 257 -5.74 -13.36 -14.75
CA VAL A 257 -6.25 -13.07 -16.09
C VAL A 257 -7.09 -11.79 -16.03
N ASP A 258 -6.78 -10.82 -16.89
CA ASP A 258 -7.57 -9.59 -17.04
C ASP A 258 -7.94 -9.37 -18.50
N LEU A 259 -9.20 -9.07 -18.76
CA LEU A 259 -9.69 -8.62 -20.07
C LEU A 259 -10.43 -7.30 -19.90
N VAL A 260 -9.98 -6.27 -20.60
CA VAL A 260 -10.63 -4.95 -20.63
C VAL A 260 -10.94 -4.58 -22.08
N LEU A 261 -12.17 -4.20 -22.33
CA LEU A 261 -12.65 -3.77 -23.63
C LEU A 261 -13.31 -2.40 -23.49
N GLU A 262 -13.10 -1.55 -24.49
CA GLU A 262 -13.81 -0.27 -24.62
C GLU A 262 -14.52 -0.19 -25.97
N SER A 263 -15.79 0.19 -25.93
CA SER A 263 -16.64 0.35 -27.10
C SER A 263 -17.33 1.71 -27.10
N LYS A 264 -17.41 2.34 -28.25
CA LYS A 264 -18.21 3.55 -28.41
C LYS A 264 -19.67 3.18 -28.65
N ILE A 265 -20.57 3.61 -27.78
CA ILE A 265 -22.01 3.31 -27.88
C ILE A 265 -22.80 4.63 -27.83
N GLY A 266 -23.40 5.00 -28.95
CA GLY A 266 -24.13 6.25 -29.04
C GLY A 266 -23.27 7.47 -28.70
N PRO A 267 -23.72 8.36 -27.80
CA PRO A 267 -22.97 9.56 -27.38
C PRO A 267 -21.96 9.30 -26.25
N GLY A 268 -21.67 8.07 -25.95
CA GLY A 268 -20.78 7.72 -24.84
C GLY A 268 -19.84 6.57 -25.16
N SER A 269 -19.07 6.16 -24.15
CA SER A 269 -18.22 4.98 -24.21
C SER A 269 -18.57 3.98 -23.11
N LEU A 270 -18.47 2.70 -23.43
CA LEU A 270 -18.65 1.58 -22.52
C LEU A 270 -17.31 0.89 -22.31
N VAL A 271 -16.85 0.87 -21.06
CA VAL A 271 -15.73 0.02 -20.62
C VAL A 271 -16.33 -1.20 -19.94
N TYR A 272 -15.90 -2.39 -20.35
CA TYR A 272 -16.39 -3.65 -19.79
C TYR A 272 -15.27 -4.70 -19.80
N GLY A 273 -15.40 -5.68 -18.94
CA GLY A 273 -14.36 -6.68 -18.84
C GLY A 273 -14.61 -7.74 -17.80
N LEU A 274 -13.60 -8.55 -17.62
CA LEU A 274 -13.56 -9.59 -16.58
C LEU A 274 -12.14 -9.68 -16.04
N ASP A 275 -12.05 -10.13 -14.81
CA ASP A 275 -10.80 -10.52 -14.15
C ASP A 275 -11.00 -11.81 -13.37
N PHE A 276 -9.94 -12.59 -13.30
CA PHE A 276 -9.86 -13.81 -12.49
C PHE A 276 -8.47 -13.89 -11.85
N TYR A 277 -8.42 -14.16 -10.55
CA TYR A 277 -7.21 -14.40 -9.79
C TYR A 277 -7.37 -15.64 -8.94
N HIS A 278 -6.33 -16.46 -8.94
CA HIS A 278 -6.20 -17.64 -8.12
C HIS A 278 -4.94 -17.52 -7.30
N ASP A 279 -5.10 -17.52 -5.98
CA ASP A 279 -4.01 -17.53 -5.01
C ASP A 279 -3.88 -18.94 -4.42
N GLU A 280 -2.68 -19.50 -4.42
CA GLU A 280 -2.28 -20.69 -3.67
C GLU A 280 -1.35 -20.28 -2.56
N ILE A 281 -1.60 -20.75 -1.34
CA ILE A 281 -0.88 -20.33 -0.16
C ILE A 281 -0.25 -21.54 0.53
N GLU A 282 1.08 -21.51 0.67
CA GLU A 282 1.82 -22.38 1.55
C GLU A 282 2.28 -21.59 2.78
N SER A 283 2.00 -22.10 3.96
CA SER A 283 2.45 -21.47 5.19
C SER A 283 3.08 -22.48 6.14
N SER A 284 4.12 -22.07 6.82
CA SER A 284 4.79 -22.90 7.80
C SER A 284 5.16 -22.11 9.04
N ALA A 285 5.14 -22.77 10.20
CA ALA A 285 5.63 -22.21 11.43
C ALA A 285 6.53 -23.19 12.15
N SER A 286 7.54 -22.69 12.80
CA SER A 286 8.37 -23.48 13.71
C SER A 286 8.73 -22.65 14.93
N ARG A 287 9.04 -23.33 16.02
CA ARG A 287 9.52 -22.71 17.24
C ARG A 287 10.76 -23.44 17.74
N SER A 288 11.53 -22.75 18.53
CA SER A 288 12.65 -23.33 19.27
C SER A 288 12.61 -22.87 20.72
N ASP A 289 13.03 -23.74 21.64
CA ASP A 289 13.10 -23.45 23.06
C ASP A 289 14.41 -22.72 23.43
N ALA A 290 15.38 -22.66 22.51
CA ALA A 290 16.65 -21.97 22.71
C ALA A 290 17.23 -21.46 21.40
N VAL A 291 17.97 -20.36 21.45
CA VAL A 291 18.72 -19.82 20.30
C VAL A 291 19.69 -20.90 19.78
N GLY A 292 19.55 -21.26 18.49
CA GLY A 292 20.33 -22.33 17.86
C GLY A 292 19.93 -23.74 18.28
N GLY A 293 18.85 -23.89 19.05
CA GLY A 293 18.28 -25.18 19.42
C GLY A 293 17.51 -25.85 18.27
N PRO A 294 17.08 -27.12 18.45
CA PRO A 294 16.28 -27.80 17.45
C PRO A 294 14.93 -27.08 17.23
N ARG A 295 14.51 -26.97 15.98
CA ARG A 295 13.21 -26.43 15.63
C ARG A 295 12.14 -27.52 15.69
N VAL A 296 11.00 -27.21 16.29
CA VAL A 296 9.79 -28.03 16.24
C VAL A 296 8.87 -27.42 15.21
N PHE A 297 8.58 -28.14 14.14
CA PHE A 297 7.73 -27.67 13.05
C PHE A 297 6.27 -27.96 13.34
N ASP A 298 5.38 -27.18 12.74
CA ASP A 298 3.93 -27.35 12.81
C ASP A 298 3.47 -28.69 12.20
N THR A 299 4.20 -29.17 11.18
CA THR A 299 3.95 -30.47 10.52
C THR A 299 4.46 -31.69 11.33
N ASP A 300 5.23 -31.48 12.40
CA ASP A 300 5.74 -32.57 13.23
C ASP A 300 4.59 -33.19 14.07
N PRO A 301 4.28 -34.48 13.92
CA PRO A 301 3.26 -35.16 14.74
C PRO A 301 3.51 -35.06 16.26
N ALA A 302 4.77 -34.90 16.67
CA ALA A 302 5.15 -34.72 18.07
C ALA A 302 4.96 -33.29 18.59
N SER A 303 4.60 -32.35 17.73
CA SER A 303 4.51 -30.92 18.09
C SER A 303 3.33 -30.57 18.98
N ASP A 304 2.42 -31.51 19.30
CA ASP A 304 1.21 -31.30 20.11
C ASP A 304 0.38 -30.08 19.65
N ASN A 305 0.36 -29.79 18.35
CA ASN A 305 -0.27 -28.60 17.76
C ASN A 305 0.29 -27.24 18.26
N LYS A 306 1.40 -27.22 18.99
CA LYS A 306 1.91 -25.98 19.58
C LYS A 306 2.58 -25.06 18.55
N ALA A 307 3.22 -25.60 17.51
CA ALA A 307 3.77 -24.79 16.42
C ALA A 307 2.65 -24.23 15.54
N ARG A 308 1.60 -24.99 15.27
CA ARG A 308 0.41 -24.56 14.53
C ARG A 308 -0.31 -23.35 15.14
N SER A 309 -0.19 -23.16 16.46
CA SER A 309 -0.76 -21.99 17.15
C SER A 309 -0.09 -20.67 16.77
N PHE A 310 0.92 -20.69 15.90
CA PHE A 310 1.64 -19.50 15.43
C PHE A 310 1.38 -19.19 13.96
N LEU A 311 0.72 -20.08 13.20
CA LEU A 311 0.31 -19.80 11.85
C LEU A 311 -0.76 -18.71 11.85
N SER A 312 -0.51 -17.64 11.12
CA SER A 312 -1.50 -16.59 10.89
C SER A 312 -2.48 -16.99 9.78
N ILE A 313 -2.07 -17.85 8.86
CA ILE A 313 -2.86 -18.34 7.73
C ILE A 313 -2.73 -19.87 7.69
N ALA A 314 -3.82 -20.57 7.41
CA ALA A 314 -3.81 -22.02 7.27
C ALA A 314 -2.98 -22.44 6.05
N ASP A 315 -2.15 -23.47 6.22
CA ASP A 315 -1.33 -24.04 5.14
C ASP A 315 -2.20 -24.77 4.10
N ASP A 316 -1.73 -24.90 2.84
CA ASP A 316 -2.49 -25.45 1.70
C ASP A 316 -3.84 -24.71 1.46
N SER A 317 -3.89 -23.40 1.71
CA SER A 317 -5.08 -22.60 1.46
C SER A 317 -5.12 -22.07 0.04
N SER A 318 -6.32 -21.83 -0.47
CA SER A 318 -6.51 -21.22 -1.79
C SER A 318 -7.60 -20.15 -1.77
N TYR A 319 -7.52 -19.23 -2.73
CA TYR A 319 -8.47 -18.14 -2.83
C TYR A 319 -8.71 -17.75 -4.29
N ASP A 320 -9.94 -17.95 -4.75
CA ASP A 320 -10.38 -17.59 -6.08
C ASP A 320 -11.17 -16.29 -6.06
N LEU A 321 -10.83 -15.37 -6.96
CA LEU A 321 -11.58 -14.14 -7.16
C LEU A 321 -11.93 -13.99 -8.64
N PHE A 322 -13.21 -14.00 -8.98
CA PHE A 322 -13.74 -13.74 -10.31
C PHE A 322 -14.56 -12.45 -10.30
N GLY A 323 -14.35 -11.60 -11.29
CA GLY A 323 -15.13 -10.39 -11.48
C GLY A 323 -15.52 -10.16 -12.92
N THR A 324 -16.71 -9.61 -13.13
CA THR A 324 -17.12 -9.07 -14.43
C THR A 324 -17.82 -7.73 -14.21
N TYR A 325 -17.57 -6.77 -15.11
CA TYR A 325 -18.03 -5.40 -14.92
C TYR A 325 -18.36 -4.71 -16.24
N ALA A 326 -19.18 -3.67 -16.10
CA ALA A 326 -19.45 -2.73 -17.18
C ALA A 326 -19.67 -1.33 -16.61
N GLN A 327 -19.07 -0.33 -17.24
CA GLN A 327 -19.23 1.09 -16.88
C GLN A 327 -19.47 1.91 -18.15
N TYR A 328 -20.56 2.67 -18.18
CA TYR A 328 -20.91 3.52 -19.28
C TYR A 328 -20.74 4.99 -18.90
N GLN A 329 -19.94 5.69 -19.69
CA GLN A 329 -19.76 7.13 -19.62
C GLN A 329 -20.63 7.79 -20.70
N TRP A 330 -21.62 8.55 -20.25
CA TRP A 330 -22.62 9.17 -21.10
C TRP A 330 -22.48 10.70 -21.09
N LYS A 331 -22.44 11.31 -22.27
CA LYS A 331 -22.42 12.77 -22.46
C LYS A 331 -23.71 13.23 -23.14
N PRO A 332 -24.82 13.41 -22.39
CA PRO A 332 -26.11 13.85 -22.98
C PRO A 332 -26.03 15.25 -23.57
N ILE A 333 -25.21 16.11 -23.00
CA ILE A 333 -24.87 17.46 -23.48
C ILE A 333 -23.40 17.72 -23.24
N GLU A 334 -22.80 18.68 -23.96
CA GLU A 334 -21.36 18.96 -23.87
C GLU A 334 -20.85 19.22 -22.44
N ARG A 335 -21.68 19.82 -21.59
CA ARG A 335 -21.34 20.22 -20.22
C ARG A 335 -21.61 19.16 -19.18
N LEU A 336 -22.38 18.12 -19.48
CA LEU A 336 -22.76 17.09 -18.51
C LEU A 336 -22.22 15.75 -18.93
N GLU A 337 -21.45 15.14 -18.04
CA GLU A 337 -20.99 13.76 -18.13
C GLU A 337 -21.57 12.97 -16.96
N ILE A 338 -22.20 11.85 -17.26
CA ILE A 338 -22.74 10.89 -16.28
C ILE A 338 -22.03 9.57 -16.49
N THR A 339 -21.45 9.03 -15.44
CA THR A 339 -20.81 7.73 -15.45
C THR A 339 -21.56 6.79 -14.51
N GLY A 340 -22.08 5.70 -15.04
CA GLY A 340 -22.75 4.66 -14.26
C GLY A 340 -22.16 3.30 -14.58
N GLY A 341 -22.01 2.47 -13.57
CA GLY A 341 -21.43 1.13 -13.74
C GLY A 341 -21.86 0.14 -12.67
N GLY A 342 -21.64 -1.12 -12.97
CA GLY A 342 -21.87 -2.22 -12.05
C GLY A 342 -20.84 -3.34 -12.24
N ARG A 343 -20.60 -4.06 -11.17
CA ARG A 343 -19.70 -5.22 -11.13
C ARG A 343 -20.33 -6.33 -10.34
N TYR A 344 -20.27 -7.53 -10.87
CA TYR A 344 -20.48 -8.77 -10.12
C TYR A 344 -19.13 -9.35 -9.76
N THR A 345 -18.96 -9.74 -8.49
CA THR A 345 -17.75 -10.42 -8.01
C THR A 345 -18.16 -11.69 -7.27
N TYR A 346 -17.45 -12.78 -7.54
CA TYR A 346 -17.55 -14.05 -6.84
C TYR A 346 -16.20 -14.36 -6.21
N VAL A 347 -16.22 -14.81 -4.96
CA VAL A 347 -15.03 -15.18 -4.19
C VAL A 347 -15.26 -16.58 -3.62
N ASP A 348 -14.25 -17.44 -3.73
CA ASP A 348 -14.22 -18.77 -3.10
C ASP A 348 -12.91 -18.89 -2.31
N ALA A 349 -13.01 -19.19 -1.01
CA ALA A 349 -11.87 -19.40 -0.13
C ALA A 349 -11.91 -20.81 0.44
N THR A 350 -10.79 -21.51 0.32
CA THR A 350 -10.58 -22.81 0.93
C THR A 350 -9.41 -22.70 1.91
N LEU A 351 -9.69 -23.02 3.17
CA LEU A 351 -8.68 -23.16 4.22
C LEU A 351 -8.23 -24.60 4.24
N GLY A 352 -6.96 -24.84 3.98
CA GLY A 352 -6.36 -26.17 4.02
C GLY A 352 -6.13 -26.66 5.45
N ARG A 353 -4.93 -27.09 5.77
CA ARG A 353 -4.61 -27.69 7.07
C ARG A 353 -4.76 -26.70 8.21
N PHE A 354 -5.91 -26.72 8.85
CA PHE A 354 -6.20 -25.96 10.06
C PHE A 354 -6.04 -26.85 11.32
N THR A 355 -5.76 -26.24 12.46
CA THR A 355 -5.49 -26.94 13.73
C THR A 355 -6.64 -27.88 14.11
N GLY A 356 -6.49 -29.17 13.79
CA GLY A 356 -7.41 -30.24 14.24
C GLY A 356 -8.67 -30.43 13.42
N GLY A 357 -8.80 -29.84 12.22
CA GLY A 357 -9.99 -29.89 11.39
C GLY A 357 -9.76 -30.47 9.98
N GLU A 358 -10.87 -30.80 9.32
CA GLU A 358 -10.94 -30.99 7.87
C GLU A 358 -10.83 -29.64 7.17
N ASP A 359 -10.48 -29.63 5.88
CA ASP A 359 -10.50 -28.44 5.05
C ASP A 359 -11.85 -27.74 5.13
N GLN A 360 -11.84 -26.43 5.25
CA GLN A 360 -13.05 -25.62 5.30
C GLN A 360 -13.10 -24.70 4.09
N SER A 361 -14.25 -24.61 3.45
CA SER A 361 -14.45 -23.70 2.33
C SER A 361 -15.68 -22.85 2.51
N ARG A 362 -15.63 -21.64 1.97
CA ARG A 362 -16.76 -20.71 1.91
C ARG A 362 -16.65 -19.81 0.69
N ASN A 363 -17.80 -19.47 0.14
CA ASN A 363 -17.88 -18.55 -0.97
C ASN A 363 -18.83 -17.39 -0.69
N TRP A 364 -18.62 -16.30 -1.40
CA TRP A 364 -19.43 -15.09 -1.35
C TRP A 364 -19.59 -14.52 -2.74
N ASP A 365 -20.71 -13.85 -2.96
CA ASP A 365 -20.91 -13.03 -4.13
C ASP A 365 -21.37 -11.63 -3.76
N ASN A 366 -21.06 -10.66 -4.60
CA ASN A 366 -21.43 -9.27 -4.39
C ASN A 366 -21.72 -8.56 -5.70
N LEU A 367 -22.72 -7.69 -5.67
CA LEU A 367 -23.03 -6.76 -6.74
C LEU A 367 -22.75 -5.34 -6.25
N SER A 368 -21.77 -4.68 -6.85
CA SER A 368 -21.42 -3.28 -6.54
C SER A 368 -21.82 -2.38 -7.69
N GLY A 369 -22.31 -1.19 -7.36
CA GLY A 369 -22.69 -0.18 -8.35
C GLY A 369 -22.11 1.19 -8.06
N SER A 370 -22.01 2.03 -9.10
CA SER A 370 -21.66 3.45 -8.94
C SER A 370 -22.42 4.32 -9.93
N LEU A 371 -22.73 5.54 -9.50
CA LEU A 371 -23.32 6.58 -10.35
C LEU A 371 -22.69 7.92 -10.00
N ARG A 372 -22.07 8.56 -10.98
CA ARG A 372 -21.38 9.85 -10.83
C ARG A 372 -21.79 10.81 -11.93
N GLY A 373 -21.90 12.07 -11.58
CA GLY A 373 -22.14 13.17 -12.51
C GLY A 373 -21.05 14.22 -12.41
N ASN A 374 -20.63 14.77 -13.53
CA ASN A 374 -19.74 15.91 -13.62
C ASN A 374 -20.34 16.97 -14.54
N TYR A 375 -20.48 18.19 -14.04
CA TYR A 375 -21.02 19.31 -14.80
C TYR A 375 -19.97 20.41 -14.97
N SER A 376 -19.62 20.68 -16.23
CA SER A 376 -18.65 21.72 -16.59
C SER A 376 -19.31 23.09 -16.59
N LEU A 377 -18.75 24.01 -15.83
CA LEU A 377 -19.12 25.42 -15.75
C LEU A 377 -18.19 26.27 -16.62
N ASP A 378 -18.54 27.55 -16.80
CA ASP A 378 -17.68 28.48 -17.52
C ASP A 378 -16.42 28.81 -16.66
N GLY A 379 -15.35 29.25 -17.31
CA GLY A 379 -14.14 29.73 -16.66
C GLY A 379 -13.25 28.63 -16.05
N GLY A 380 -13.36 27.38 -16.51
CA GLY A 380 -12.52 26.27 -16.07
C GLY A 380 -12.99 25.54 -14.81
N TRP A 381 -14.18 25.88 -14.31
CA TRP A 381 -14.81 25.21 -13.18
C TRP A 381 -15.62 23.98 -13.62
N SER A 382 -15.66 22.99 -12.76
CA SER A 382 -16.65 21.90 -12.80
C SER A 382 -17.09 21.52 -11.40
N VAL A 383 -18.30 21.01 -11.29
CA VAL A 383 -18.83 20.41 -10.07
C VAL A 383 -19.15 18.95 -10.34
N TYR A 384 -18.87 18.10 -9.39
CA TYR A 384 -19.14 16.68 -9.51
C TYR A 384 -19.71 16.12 -8.22
N GLY A 385 -20.34 14.98 -8.33
CA GLY A 385 -20.81 14.24 -7.19
C GLY A 385 -21.34 12.88 -7.60
N GLY A 386 -21.54 12.02 -6.63
CA GLY A 386 -22.02 10.67 -6.89
C GLY A 386 -22.12 9.83 -5.65
N LEU A 387 -22.54 8.60 -5.91
CA LEU A 387 -22.58 7.53 -4.92
C LEU A 387 -21.89 6.30 -5.50
N SER A 388 -21.20 5.57 -4.65
CA SER A 388 -20.48 4.35 -5.03
C SER A 388 -20.53 3.33 -3.92
N GLN A 389 -20.80 2.10 -4.30
CA GLN A 389 -20.70 0.95 -3.42
C GLN A 389 -19.32 0.30 -3.57
N ALA A 390 -18.76 -0.16 -2.46
CA ALA A 390 -17.62 -1.04 -2.43
C ALA A 390 -17.87 -2.16 -1.43
N PHE A 391 -17.06 -3.19 -1.52
CA PHE A 391 -17.06 -4.26 -0.55
C PHE A 391 -15.64 -4.77 -0.35
N ARG A 392 -15.42 -5.43 0.79
CA ARG A 392 -14.21 -6.20 1.05
C ARG A 392 -14.61 -7.63 1.38
N ALA A 393 -14.21 -8.57 0.53
CA ALA A 393 -14.34 -9.97 0.87
C ALA A 393 -13.38 -10.32 2.02
N PRO A 394 -13.76 -11.23 2.94
CA PRO A 394 -12.85 -11.70 3.97
C PRO A 394 -11.58 -12.27 3.36
N ASN A 395 -10.42 -11.86 3.87
CA ASN A 395 -9.15 -12.43 3.47
C ASN A 395 -8.81 -13.67 4.30
N LEU A 396 -7.75 -14.38 3.94
CA LEU A 396 -7.39 -15.61 4.63
C LEU A 396 -6.96 -15.40 6.09
N ASP A 397 -6.48 -14.20 6.46
CA ASP A 397 -6.18 -13.84 7.85
C ASP A 397 -7.47 -13.65 8.67
N ASP A 398 -8.50 -13.02 8.10
CA ASP A 398 -9.83 -12.91 8.73
C ASP A 398 -10.44 -14.30 8.99
N LEU A 399 -10.20 -15.26 8.08
CA LEU A 399 -10.80 -16.58 8.11
C LEU A 399 -10.05 -17.57 9.01
N SER A 400 -8.73 -17.58 8.98
CA SER A 400 -7.89 -18.58 9.65
C SER A 400 -6.95 -18.01 10.70
N GLY A 401 -6.83 -16.69 10.82
CA GLY A 401 -5.86 -16.04 11.66
C GLY A 401 -5.81 -16.61 13.09
N ASN A 402 -4.60 -16.90 13.56
CA ASN A 402 -4.36 -17.34 14.94
C ASN A 402 -3.19 -16.55 15.50
N LEU A 403 -3.47 -15.31 15.88
CA LEU A 403 -2.49 -14.37 16.39
C LEU A 403 -2.54 -14.29 17.92
N THR A 404 -1.43 -14.56 18.56
CA THR A 404 -1.29 -14.27 20.00
C THR A 404 -0.74 -12.86 20.17
N ALA A 405 -1.58 -11.94 20.63
CA ALA A 405 -1.19 -10.57 20.92
C ALA A 405 -0.20 -10.48 22.08
N LYS A 406 0.49 -9.33 22.24
CA LYS A 406 1.41 -9.06 23.37
C LYS A 406 0.76 -9.26 24.74
N SER A 407 -0.52 -8.91 24.88
CA SER A 407 -1.34 -9.08 26.09
C SER A 407 -1.62 -10.53 26.47
N SER A 408 -1.07 -11.52 25.75
CA SER A 408 -1.43 -12.95 25.84
C SER A 408 -2.87 -13.25 25.39
N ASN A 409 -3.53 -12.29 24.75
CA ASN A 409 -4.83 -12.51 24.14
C ASN A 409 -4.63 -13.21 22.80
N THR A 410 -5.44 -14.20 22.51
CA THR A 410 -5.46 -14.91 21.24
C THR A 410 -6.55 -14.32 20.36
N SER A 411 -6.20 -13.94 19.14
CA SER A 411 -7.17 -13.52 18.12
C SER A 411 -7.30 -14.64 17.10
N LEU A 412 -8.51 -15.12 16.92
CA LEU A 412 -8.85 -16.22 16.01
C LEU A 412 -9.60 -15.68 14.80
N GLY A 413 -9.30 -16.22 13.63
CA GLY A 413 -10.11 -16.05 12.45
C GLY A 413 -11.46 -16.80 12.56
N SER A 414 -12.35 -16.57 11.62
CA SER A 414 -13.63 -17.26 11.54
C SER A 414 -14.06 -17.44 10.10
N ILE A 415 -14.34 -18.68 9.72
CA ILE A 415 -14.94 -19.00 8.41
C ILE A 415 -16.36 -18.43 8.26
N ASN A 416 -16.98 -18.00 9.36
CA ASN A 416 -18.38 -17.54 9.38
C ASN A 416 -18.54 -16.03 9.18
N VAL A 417 -17.47 -15.30 8.80
CA VAL A 417 -17.58 -13.87 8.50
C VAL A 417 -18.05 -13.62 7.08
N ASP A 418 -18.85 -12.59 6.89
CA ASP A 418 -19.38 -12.10 5.62
C ASP A 418 -18.59 -10.87 5.12
N PRO A 419 -18.69 -10.52 3.82
CA PRO A 419 -18.04 -9.33 3.28
C PRO A 419 -18.51 -8.04 3.94
N GLU A 420 -17.57 -7.13 4.18
CA GLU A 420 -17.87 -5.76 4.59
C GLU A 420 -18.44 -4.96 3.41
N LYS A 421 -19.37 -4.06 3.69
CA LYS A 421 -20.05 -3.22 2.70
C LYS A 421 -19.83 -1.74 2.99
N PHE A 422 -19.61 -0.99 1.95
CA PHE A 422 -19.36 0.44 2.01
C PHE A 422 -20.24 1.18 1.01
N LEU A 423 -20.86 2.27 1.46
CA LEU A 423 -21.59 3.19 0.59
C LEU A 423 -21.04 4.60 0.79
N THR A 424 -20.39 5.13 -0.25
CA THR A 424 -19.82 6.48 -0.22
C THR A 424 -20.67 7.46 -1.03
N TYR A 425 -20.95 8.59 -0.41
CA TYR A 425 -21.48 9.80 -1.01
C TYR A 425 -20.34 10.79 -1.16
N GLU A 426 -20.16 11.34 -2.36
CA GLU A 426 -19.10 12.30 -2.65
C GLU A 426 -19.67 13.52 -3.39
N ILE A 427 -19.18 14.70 -3.03
CA ILE A 427 -19.40 15.94 -3.76
C ILE A 427 -18.10 16.71 -3.84
N GLY A 428 -17.86 17.35 -4.98
CA GLY A 428 -16.63 18.10 -5.16
C GLY A 428 -16.70 19.15 -6.27
N THR A 429 -15.62 19.90 -6.37
CA THR A 429 -15.43 20.89 -7.41
C THR A 429 -14.00 20.87 -7.92
N ARG A 430 -13.83 21.11 -9.20
CA ARG A 430 -12.53 21.24 -9.84
C ARG A 430 -12.43 22.58 -10.55
N TYR A 431 -11.26 23.16 -10.48
CA TYR A 431 -10.89 24.33 -11.26
C TYR A 431 -9.63 24.03 -12.04
N ASN A 432 -9.72 24.05 -13.37
CA ASN A 432 -8.60 23.76 -14.26
C ASN A 432 -8.45 24.84 -15.32
N THR A 433 -7.25 25.39 -15.39
CA THR A 433 -6.79 26.33 -16.41
C THR A 433 -5.38 25.96 -16.83
N GLU A 434 -4.81 26.66 -17.81
CA GLU A 434 -3.39 26.46 -18.19
C GLU A 434 -2.40 26.72 -17.04
N LYS A 435 -2.78 27.53 -16.03
CA LYS A 435 -1.90 27.94 -14.94
C LYS A 435 -2.28 27.41 -13.57
N SER A 436 -3.47 26.83 -13.44
CA SER A 436 -3.99 26.45 -12.13
C SER A 436 -4.80 25.19 -12.22
N SER A 437 -4.59 24.31 -11.28
CA SER A 437 -5.46 23.16 -11.00
C SER A 437 -5.80 23.15 -9.52
N VAL A 438 -7.09 23.02 -9.19
CA VAL A 438 -7.56 22.83 -7.81
C VAL A 438 -8.65 21.77 -7.85
N ASN A 439 -8.60 20.84 -6.93
CA ASN A 439 -9.62 19.84 -6.70
C ASN A 439 -9.99 19.83 -5.22
N PHE A 440 -11.29 19.94 -4.94
CA PHE A 440 -11.85 19.79 -3.59
C PHE A 440 -12.90 18.69 -3.64
N ALA A 441 -12.85 17.77 -2.68
CA ALA A 441 -13.85 16.73 -2.47
C ALA A 441 -14.25 16.68 -1.00
N ALA A 442 -15.53 16.45 -0.73
CA ALA A 442 -16.05 16.07 0.57
C ALA A 442 -16.78 14.73 0.41
N PHE A 443 -16.61 13.85 1.37
CA PHE A 443 -17.17 12.50 1.31
C PHE A 443 -17.76 12.08 2.67
N TYR A 444 -18.72 11.16 2.59
CA TYR A 444 -19.27 10.42 3.71
C TYR A 444 -19.41 8.96 3.29
N THR A 445 -18.82 8.06 4.04
CA THR A 445 -18.88 6.60 3.82
C THR A 445 -19.59 5.94 4.98
N ASP A 446 -20.66 5.25 4.68
CA ASP A 446 -21.35 4.36 5.60
C ASP A 446 -20.74 2.96 5.51
N VAL A 447 -20.58 2.29 6.65
CA VAL A 447 -19.90 0.99 6.77
C VAL A 447 -20.81 0.02 7.48
N GLU A 448 -21.11 -1.10 6.83
CA GLU A 448 -21.91 -2.20 7.36
C GLU A 448 -21.10 -3.51 7.35
N ASP A 449 -21.47 -4.42 8.23
CA ASP A 449 -20.89 -5.76 8.35
C ASP A 449 -19.36 -5.74 8.58
N LEU A 450 -18.85 -4.69 9.25
CA LEU A 450 -17.41 -4.53 9.50
C LEU A 450 -16.85 -5.75 10.24
N ILE A 451 -15.80 -6.35 9.70
CA ILE A 451 -15.10 -7.46 10.34
C ILE A 451 -14.26 -6.92 11.47
N THR A 452 -14.66 -7.24 12.68
CA THR A 452 -14.01 -6.81 13.92
C THR A 452 -13.60 -8.02 14.75
N SER A 453 -12.64 -7.82 15.63
CA SER A 453 -12.23 -8.85 16.60
C SER A 453 -12.98 -8.60 17.91
N SER A 454 -13.98 -9.42 18.20
CA SER A 454 -14.74 -9.37 19.44
C SER A 454 -14.27 -10.47 20.40
N PHE A 455 -14.12 -10.16 21.68
CA PHE A 455 -13.78 -11.17 22.68
C PHE A 455 -14.89 -12.21 22.82
N THR A 456 -14.51 -13.47 23.08
CA THR A 456 -15.47 -14.57 23.21
C THR A 456 -16.33 -14.44 24.47
N ASP A 457 -15.80 -13.77 25.49
CA ASP A 457 -16.45 -13.52 26.76
C ASP A 457 -15.86 -12.29 27.47
N ASP A 458 -16.38 -11.97 28.65
CA ASP A 458 -15.96 -10.84 29.49
C ASP A 458 -14.57 -11.03 30.15
N THR A 459 -13.93 -12.19 30.02
CA THR A 459 -12.56 -12.40 30.51
C THR A 459 -11.51 -11.74 29.63
N LEU A 460 -11.87 -11.32 28.42
CA LEU A 460 -11.06 -10.59 27.43
C LEU A 460 -9.73 -11.28 27.10
N LYS A 461 -9.74 -12.62 26.98
CA LYS A 461 -8.52 -13.41 26.68
C LYS A 461 -8.47 -13.92 25.25
N THR A 462 -9.61 -14.31 24.71
CA THR A 462 -9.72 -14.82 23.34
C THR A 462 -10.70 -13.97 22.57
N SER A 463 -10.31 -13.51 21.41
CA SER A 463 -11.20 -12.82 20.48
C SER A 463 -11.34 -13.63 19.20
N ILE A 464 -12.44 -13.42 18.50
CA ILE A 464 -12.73 -14.09 17.22
C ILE A 464 -13.23 -13.04 16.22
N ALA A 465 -12.90 -13.24 14.95
CA ALA A 465 -13.40 -12.39 13.87
C ALA A 465 -14.92 -12.54 13.71
N THR A 466 -15.63 -11.42 13.67
CA THR A 466 -17.10 -11.35 13.54
C THR A 466 -17.53 -10.14 12.72
N ASN A 467 -18.69 -10.20 12.08
CA ASN A 467 -19.33 -9.04 11.45
C ASN A 467 -20.20 -8.27 12.46
N ALA A 468 -19.63 -7.92 13.59
CA ALA A 468 -20.37 -7.27 14.67
C ALA A 468 -20.27 -5.74 14.62
N GLY A 469 -19.54 -5.18 13.64
CA GLY A 469 -19.29 -3.74 13.54
C GLY A 469 -20.10 -3.07 12.44
N SER A 470 -20.53 -1.85 12.75
CA SER A 470 -20.97 -0.85 11.77
C SER A 470 -20.24 0.46 12.05
N GLY A 471 -20.30 1.42 11.14
CA GLY A 471 -19.64 2.67 11.38
C GLY A 471 -19.76 3.65 10.23
N TYR A 472 -19.03 4.76 10.35
CA TYR A 472 -18.94 5.75 9.30
C TYR A 472 -17.57 6.42 9.29
N ILE A 473 -17.22 6.93 8.11
CA ILE A 473 -16.04 7.79 7.91
C ILE A 473 -16.47 8.97 7.04
N TYR A 474 -16.11 10.18 7.43
CA TYR A 474 -16.33 11.37 6.61
C TYR A 474 -15.11 12.26 6.61
N GLY A 475 -15.00 13.11 5.61
CA GLY A 475 -13.85 13.98 5.50
C GLY A 475 -13.88 14.88 4.28
N PHE A 476 -12.75 15.58 4.10
CA PHE A 476 -12.50 16.35 2.89
C PHE A 476 -11.05 16.21 2.44
N GLU A 477 -10.87 16.43 1.14
CA GLU A 477 -9.58 16.52 0.49
C GLU A 477 -9.52 17.77 -0.38
N LEU A 478 -8.40 18.46 -0.31
CA LEU A 478 -8.08 19.61 -1.14
C LEU A 478 -6.69 19.42 -1.72
N GLU A 479 -6.54 19.61 -3.02
CA GLU A 479 -5.24 19.62 -3.67
C GLU A 479 -5.21 20.66 -4.79
N GLY A 480 -4.02 21.15 -5.10
CA GLY A 480 -3.89 22.07 -6.20
C GLY A 480 -2.47 22.50 -6.51
N ALA A 481 -2.36 23.11 -7.69
CA ALA A 481 -1.15 23.75 -8.16
C ALA A 481 -1.50 25.07 -8.87
N TRP A 482 -0.68 26.09 -8.68
CA TRP A 482 -0.84 27.39 -9.28
C TRP A 482 0.48 27.98 -9.76
N SER A 483 0.66 28.09 -11.06
CA SER A 483 1.78 28.78 -11.71
C SER A 483 1.46 30.28 -11.84
N PHE A 484 1.60 31.02 -10.73
CA PHE A 484 1.25 32.44 -10.65
C PHE A 484 2.23 33.35 -11.40
N TYR A 485 3.42 32.83 -11.68
CA TYR A 485 4.44 33.44 -12.53
C TYR A 485 5.06 32.38 -13.43
N PRO A 486 5.61 32.72 -14.61
CA PRO A 486 6.15 31.71 -15.55
C PRO A 486 7.17 30.73 -14.94
N GLN A 487 7.88 31.16 -13.91
CA GLN A 487 8.95 30.40 -13.25
C GLN A 487 8.56 29.90 -11.86
N TRP A 488 7.38 30.27 -11.33
CA TRP A 488 6.99 29.98 -9.97
C TRP A 488 5.70 29.17 -9.93
N THR A 489 5.75 28.06 -9.24
CA THR A 489 4.59 27.21 -8.99
C THR A 489 4.42 27.00 -7.49
N LEU A 490 3.25 27.29 -6.98
CA LEU A 490 2.78 26.92 -5.64
C LEU A 490 1.93 25.67 -5.79
N SER A 491 2.21 24.62 -5.01
CA SER A 491 1.40 23.39 -4.99
C SER A 491 1.22 22.91 -3.56
N GLY A 492 0.15 22.14 -3.34
CA GLY A 492 -0.09 21.58 -2.02
C GLY A 492 -1.34 20.76 -1.94
N PHE A 493 -1.52 20.15 -0.79
CA PHE A 493 -2.73 19.41 -0.44
C PHE A 493 -3.07 19.59 1.04
N ALA A 494 -4.32 19.34 1.39
CA ALA A 494 -4.80 19.15 2.75
C ALA A 494 -5.86 18.05 2.76
N SER A 495 -5.79 17.17 3.74
CA SER A 495 -6.75 16.08 3.93
C SER A 495 -7.12 15.98 5.41
N TRP A 496 -8.41 15.79 5.67
CA TRP A 496 -8.92 15.55 7.00
C TRP A 496 -10.04 14.53 6.95
N GLN A 497 -10.04 13.64 7.93
CA GLN A 497 -11.07 12.60 8.06
C GLN A 497 -11.34 12.30 9.52
N GLU A 498 -12.56 11.82 9.77
CA GLU A 498 -13.03 11.38 11.07
C GLU A 498 -14.01 10.22 10.90
N GLY A 499 -14.09 9.34 11.90
CA GLY A 499 -15.01 8.22 11.85
C GLY A 499 -15.08 7.48 13.17
N GLU A 500 -16.21 6.79 13.35
CA GLU A 500 -16.49 5.96 14.51
C GLU A 500 -16.95 4.57 14.05
N THR A 501 -16.63 3.58 14.84
CA THR A 501 -17.13 2.20 14.72
C THR A 501 -17.99 1.89 15.93
N GLU A 502 -19.10 1.22 15.72
CA GLU A 502 -19.99 0.70 16.76
C GLU A 502 -19.95 -0.84 16.69
N ALA A 503 -19.44 -1.46 17.75
CA ALA A 503 -19.28 -2.90 17.85
C ALA A 503 -19.22 -3.34 19.32
N PRO A 504 -19.67 -4.57 19.65
CA PRO A 504 -19.56 -5.08 21.01
C PRO A 504 -18.09 -5.42 21.35
N THR A 505 -17.68 -5.11 22.56
CA THR A 505 -16.35 -5.49 23.05
C THR A 505 -16.21 -7.00 23.22
N PHE A 506 -17.29 -7.70 23.57
CA PHE A 506 -17.36 -9.16 23.65
C PHE A 506 -18.68 -9.68 23.08
N LEU A 507 -18.69 -10.93 22.63
CA LEU A 507 -19.87 -11.55 22.02
C LEU A 507 -21.07 -11.52 22.98
N GLY A 508 -22.19 -10.92 22.50
CA GLY A 508 -23.41 -10.75 23.28
C GLY A 508 -23.36 -9.58 24.27
N GLY A 509 -22.28 -8.80 24.28
CA GLY A 509 -22.20 -7.53 25.00
C GLY A 509 -22.96 -6.41 24.29
N PRO A 510 -23.11 -5.24 24.93
CA PRO A 510 -23.66 -4.07 24.28
C PRO A 510 -22.70 -3.51 23.24
N ASP A 511 -23.29 -2.91 22.19
CA ASP A 511 -22.50 -2.15 21.21
C ASP A 511 -21.92 -0.89 21.86
N GLU A 512 -20.67 -0.63 21.59
CA GLU A 512 -19.94 0.53 22.07
C GLU A 512 -19.39 1.33 20.91
N LYS A 513 -19.53 2.65 20.97
CA LYS A 513 -18.93 3.56 19.98
C LYS A 513 -17.47 3.80 20.29
N LYS A 514 -16.63 3.61 19.29
CA LYS A 514 -15.18 3.75 19.38
C LYS A 514 -14.66 4.52 18.19
N TYR A 515 -13.61 5.29 18.39
CA TYR A 515 -12.90 5.89 17.26
C TYR A 515 -12.29 4.81 16.37
N ASN A 516 -12.36 5.02 15.06
CA ASN A 516 -11.67 4.14 14.12
C ASN A 516 -10.15 4.21 14.36
N ALA A 517 -9.53 3.06 14.40
CA ALA A 517 -8.09 2.98 14.55
C ALA A 517 -7.37 3.59 13.33
N ARG A 518 -6.29 4.32 13.59
CA ARG A 518 -5.32 4.77 12.59
C ARG A 518 -5.84 5.76 11.54
N LEU A 519 -6.96 6.43 11.75
CA LEU A 519 -7.33 7.57 10.90
C LEU A 519 -6.32 8.70 11.10
N LEU A 520 -5.80 9.22 9.98
CA LEU A 520 -4.84 10.31 10.03
C LEU A 520 -5.53 11.62 10.42
N PRO A 521 -4.90 12.46 11.28
CA PRO A 521 -5.39 13.79 11.58
C PRO A 521 -5.36 14.70 10.35
N LEU A 522 -5.83 15.94 10.49
CA LEU A 522 -5.62 16.95 9.44
C LEU A 522 -4.15 17.01 9.07
N THR A 523 -3.86 16.64 7.85
CA THR A 523 -2.50 16.56 7.28
C THR A 523 -2.45 17.38 6.00
N GLY A 524 -1.35 18.08 5.78
CA GLY A 524 -1.21 18.87 4.56
C GLY A 524 0.24 19.23 4.25
N SER A 525 0.46 19.62 3.01
CA SER A 525 1.76 20.07 2.49
C SER A 525 1.59 21.27 1.59
N LEU A 526 2.55 22.21 1.66
CA LEU A 526 2.66 23.33 0.76
C LEU A 526 4.08 23.41 0.22
N ALA A 527 4.23 23.50 -1.10
CA ALA A 527 5.52 23.60 -1.78
C ALA A 527 5.55 24.82 -2.70
N LEU A 528 6.63 25.57 -2.64
CA LEU A 528 6.91 26.68 -3.55
C LEU A 528 8.15 26.33 -4.38
N ARG A 529 7.96 26.18 -5.69
CA ARG A 529 9.02 25.84 -6.64
C ARG A 529 9.31 26.98 -7.58
N TRP A 530 10.58 27.33 -7.70
CA TRP A 530 11.12 28.16 -8.75
C TRP A 530 11.83 27.28 -9.77
N THR A 531 11.57 27.52 -11.06
CA THR A 531 12.26 26.84 -12.18
C THR A 531 12.79 27.90 -13.13
N ASP A 532 14.08 27.81 -13.46
CA ASP A 532 14.72 28.70 -14.43
C ASP A 532 14.06 28.64 -15.80
N ALA A 533 14.07 29.75 -16.55
CA ALA A 533 13.47 29.85 -17.88
C ALA A 533 14.06 28.85 -18.89
N SER A 534 15.28 28.39 -18.71
CA SER A 534 15.93 27.35 -19.51
C SER A 534 15.68 25.92 -19.01
N ASN A 535 14.93 25.75 -17.92
CA ASN A 535 14.70 24.47 -17.21
C ASN A 535 16.00 23.77 -16.77
N LYS A 536 17.10 24.52 -16.60
CA LYS A 536 18.37 23.98 -16.12
C LYS A 536 18.46 23.88 -14.62
N TYR A 537 17.82 24.83 -13.90
CA TYR A 537 17.87 24.90 -12.45
C TYR A 537 16.45 24.95 -11.89
N TRP A 538 16.27 24.32 -10.75
CA TRP A 538 15.08 24.52 -9.95
C TRP A 538 15.41 24.47 -8.46
N VAL A 539 14.62 25.18 -7.67
CA VAL A 539 14.67 25.16 -6.20
C VAL A 539 13.25 25.07 -5.67
N GLU A 540 13.03 24.24 -4.68
CA GLU A 540 11.73 24.03 -4.05
C GLU A 540 11.86 24.07 -2.52
N GLY A 541 11.11 24.94 -1.89
CA GLY A 541 10.88 24.91 -0.45
C GLY A 541 9.55 24.23 -0.17
N ARG A 542 9.52 23.32 0.80
CA ARG A 542 8.34 22.55 1.17
C ARG A 542 8.11 22.59 2.68
N VAL A 543 6.84 22.67 3.06
CA VAL A 543 6.38 22.48 4.43
C VAL A 543 5.38 21.32 4.42
N LEU A 544 5.56 20.36 5.34
CA LEU A 544 4.65 19.24 5.59
C LEU A 544 4.23 19.33 7.05
N GLY A 545 2.95 19.14 7.34
CA GLY A 545 2.48 19.15 8.71
C GLY A 545 1.26 18.28 8.94
N ALA A 546 1.06 17.92 10.20
CA ALA A 546 -0.14 17.27 10.70
C ALA A 546 -0.57 17.89 12.01
N ALA A 547 -1.88 17.93 12.26
CA ALA A 547 -2.44 18.34 13.55
C ALA A 547 -2.21 17.25 14.61
N ASN A 548 -2.45 17.59 15.88
CA ASN A 548 -2.50 16.58 16.95
C ASN A 548 -3.64 15.58 16.70
N GLU A 549 -3.38 14.29 16.97
CA GLU A 549 -4.42 13.27 16.99
C GLU A 549 -4.63 12.77 18.42
N HIS A 550 -5.82 13.03 18.93
CA HIS A 550 -6.24 12.64 20.28
C HIS A 550 -7.37 11.59 20.29
N ARG A 551 -7.99 11.36 19.12
CA ARG A 551 -9.03 10.35 18.93
C ARG A 551 -8.38 9.01 18.69
N ILE A 552 -8.14 8.28 19.76
CA ILE A 552 -7.40 7.03 19.74
C ILE A 552 -8.36 5.89 20.04
N SER A 553 -8.31 4.84 19.25
CA SER A 553 -9.06 3.61 19.51
C SER A 553 -8.61 2.92 20.80
N ASP A 554 -9.45 2.09 21.40
CA ASP A 554 -9.12 1.35 22.62
C ASP A 554 -7.89 0.45 22.46
N ILE A 555 -7.69 -0.12 21.27
CA ILE A 555 -6.50 -0.91 20.95
C ILE A 555 -5.23 -0.06 20.99
N ASP A 556 -5.30 1.17 20.53
CA ASP A 556 -4.18 2.10 20.50
C ASP A 556 -3.91 2.77 21.85
N GLN A 557 -4.84 2.68 22.80
CA GLN A 557 -4.67 3.18 24.17
C GLN A 557 -3.99 2.21 25.14
N GLN A 558 -3.70 0.98 24.72
CA GLN A 558 -3.05 -0.01 25.58
C GLN A 558 -1.65 0.46 25.99
N VAL A 559 -1.32 0.30 27.27
CA VAL A 559 -0.08 0.83 27.91
C VAL A 559 1.21 0.29 27.25
N ASP A 560 1.16 -0.90 26.67
CA ASP A 560 2.27 -1.53 25.97
C ASP A 560 2.28 -1.26 24.46
N ASN A 561 1.43 -0.37 23.98
CA ASN A 561 1.40 0.00 22.57
C ASN A 561 2.60 0.91 22.24
N GLN A 562 3.50 0.42 21.38
CA GLN A 562 4.63 1.20 20.91
C GLN A 562 4.32 2.03 19.65
N ARG A 563 3.17 1.80 19.01
CA ARG A 563 2.81 2.49 17.75
C ARG A 563 2.24 3.87 18.01
N THR A 564 1.24 3.94 18.88
CA THR A 564 0.54 5.18 19.17
C THR A 564 0.87 5.60 20.61
N PRO A 565 1.37 6.81 20.82
CA PRO A 565 1.64 7.29 22.17
C PRO A 565 0.36 7.38 23.00
N THR A 566 0.45 7.04 24.29
CA THR A 566 -0.60 7.33 25.25
C THR A 566 -0.89 8.83 25.24
N GLY A 567 -2.16 9.22 25.13
CA GLY A 567 -2.58 10.62 25.01
C GLY A 567 -2.56 11.17 23.58
N GLY A 568 -2.23 10.34 22.58
CA GLY A 568 -2.31 10.68 21.17
C GLY A 568 -0.96 10.99 20.53
N THR A 569 -0.99 11.25 19.23
CA THR A 569 0.18 11.61 18.46
C THR A 569 0.25 13.13 18.34
N PRO A 570 1.32 13.78 18.79
CA PRO A 570 1.52 15.22 18.63
C PRO A 570 1.57 15.63 17.17
N GLY A 571 1.05 16.83 16.88
CA GLY A 571 1.18 17.44 15.57
C GLY A 571 2.61 17.92 15.31
N TYR A 572 2.92 18.12 14.04
CA TYR A 572 4.23 18.54 13.60
C TYR A 572 4.18 19.47 12.39
N LEU A 573 5.28 20.19 12.17
CA LEU A 573 5.50 21.04 11.00
C LEU A 573 6.96 20.91 10.55
N VAL A 574 7.20 20.17 9.48
CA VAL A 574 8.53 19.86 8.96
C VAL A 574 8.80 20.64 7.69
N THR A 575 9.98 21.23 7.59
CA THR A 575 10.41 22.01 6.43
C THR A 575 11.54 21.32 5.69
N SER A 576 11.54 21.42 4.36
CA SER A 576 12.57 20.86 3.48
C SER A 576 12.92 21.83 2.37
N LEU A 577 14.15 21.78 1.91
CA LEU A 577 14.63 22.52 0.74
C LEU A 577 15.27 21.56 -0.24
N ARG A 578 14.87 21.64 -1.51
CA ARG A 578 15.36 20.77 -2.58
C ARG A 578 15.82 21.60 -3.76
N ALA A 579 16.81 21.14 -4.48
CA ALA A 579 17.31 21.77 -5.69
C ALA A 579 17.78 20.76 -6.71
N GLY A 580 17.70 21.13 -7.98
CA GLY A 580 18.23 20.33 -9.08
C GLY A 580 18.91 21.17 -10.15
N TRP A 581 19.90 20.56 -10.76
CA TRP A 581 20.71 21.15 -11.82
C TRP A 581 20.92 20.15 -12.96
N ARG A 582 20.38 20.48 -14.14
CA ARG A 582 20.74 19.81 -15.40
C ARG A 582 22.05 20.38 -15.90
N ALA A 583 23.18 19.80 -15.42
CA ALA A 583 24.53 20.31 -15.69
C ALA A 583 24.89 20.22 -17.18
N THR A 584 24.48 19.10 -17.83
CA THR A 584 24.56 18.89 -19.28
C THR A 584 23.27 18.21 -19.76
N GLU A 585 23.16 17.92 -21.06
CA GLU A 585 22.04 17.12 -21.58
C GLU A 585 22.01 15.69 -20.98
N ASN A 586 23.16 15.21 -20.56
CA ASN A 586 23.39 13.85 -20.07
C ASN A 586 23.59 13.75 -18.54
N LEU A 587 23.72 14.87 -17.81
CA LEU A 587 24.05 14.89 -16.38
C LEU A 587 23.05 15.72 -15.60
N ASP A 588 22.30 15.05 -14.73
CA ASP A 588 21.41 15.67 -13.74
C ASP A 588 21.99 15.51 -12.32
N LEU A 589 22.02 16.60 -11.56
CA LEU A 589 22.42 16.64 -10.16
C LEU A 589 21.25 17.11 -9.31
N THR A 590 21.04 16.49 -8.17
CA THR A 590 20.01 16.87 -7.20
C THR A 590 20.59 16.95 -5.80
N CYS A 591 20.04 17.86 -4.97
CA CYS A 591 20.31 17.86 -3.56
C CYS A 591 19.05 18.25 -2.77
N ALA A 592 18.95 17.78 -1.53
CA ALA A 592 17.93 18.19 -0.60
C ALA A 592 18.46 18.26 0.82
N ILE A 593 17.82 19.08 1.64
CA ILE A 593 17.92 19.06 3.10
C ILE A 593 16.50 18.82 3.60
N GLU A 594 16.29 17.74 4.31
CA GLU A 594 15.00 17.37 4.89
C GLU A 594 15.01 17.64 6.39
N ASN A 595 13.83 17.92 6.93
CA ASN A 595 13.65 18.25 8.34
C ASN A 595 14.67 19.28 8.83
N ILE A 596 14.72 20.45 8.18
CA ILE A 596 15.72 21.52 8.43
C ILE A 596 15.73 21.99 9.90
N THR A 597 14.57 21.91 10.55
CA THR A 597 14.39 22.30 11.95
C THR A 597 14.73 21.20 12.93
N ASP A 598 15.16 20.03 12.45
CA ASP A 598 15.46 18.83 13.24
C ASP A 598 14.33 18.50 14.23
N GLN A 599 13.08 18.57 13.75
CA GLN A 599 11.91 18.31 14.57
C GLN A 599 11.76 16.83 14.87
N ASP A 600 11.57 16.50 16.14
CA ASP A 600 11.13 15.18 16.60
C ASP A 600 9.64 15.00 16.30
N TYR A 601 9.30 13.99 15.50
CA TYR A 601 7.91 13.74 15.13
C TYR A 601 7.66 12.28 14.73
N ARG A 602 6.38 11.90 14.77
CA ARG A 602 5.87 10.63 14.25
C ARG A 602 4.69 10.86 13.34
N ILE A 603 4.58 10.05 12.31
CA ILE A 603 3.31 9.87 11.60
C ILE A 603 2.38 9.06 12.50
N HIS A 604 1.12 9.45 12.61
CA HIS A 604 0.16 8.76 13.48
C HIS A 604 0.12 7.26 13.18
N SER A 605 0.25 6.45 14.23
CA SER A 605 0.25 4.97 14.18
C SER A 605 1.41 4.30 13.41
N SER A 606 2.46 5.03 13.01
CA SER A 606 3.63 4.45 12.33
C SER A 606 4.43 3.49 13.23
N GLY A 607 4.48 3.76 14.52
CA GLY A 607 5.28 3.00 15.48
C GLY A 607 6.76 3.41 15.50
N GLN A 608 7.16 4.33 14.67
CA GLN A 608 8.54 4.76 14.50
C GLN A 608 8.63 6.28 14.46
N ASN A 609 9.72 6.84 14.99
CA ASN A 609 10.03 8.24 14.80
C ASN A 609 10.54 8.46 13.37
N GLU A 610 10.18 9.60 12.80
CA GLU A 610 10.68 10.00 11.50
C GLU A 610 12.12 10.53 11.60
N PRO A 611 12.89 10.48 10.49
CA PRO A 611 14.27 10.98 10.49
C PRO A 611 14.36 12.45 10.91
N GLY A 612 15.34 12.76 11.74
CA GLY A 612 15.79 14.14 12.00
C GLY A 612 16.39 14.80 10.76
N ILE A 613 17.13 15.89 10.95
CA ILE A 613 17.76 16.60 9.82
C ILE A 613 18.67 15.67 9.00
N GLY A 614 18.55 15.73 7.68
CA GLY A 614 19.36 14.93 6.76
C GLY A 614 19.55 15.58 5.40
N GLY A 615 20.68 15.31 4.76
CA GLY A 615 20.98 15.69 3.38
C GLY A 615 20.74 14.54 2.42
N ILE A 616 20.32 14.85 1.20
CA ILE A 616 20.20 13.90 0.09
C ILE A 616 20.98 14.47 -1.09
N PHE A 617 21.79 13.62 -1.74
CA PHE A 617 22.58 13.97 -2.91
C PHE A 617 22.36 12.93 -3.99
N GLY A 618 21.93 13.37 -5.16
CA GLY A 618 21.67 12.52 -6.30
C GLY A 618 22.46 12.93 -7.53
N VAL A 619 22.91 11.93 -8.30
CA VAL A 619 23.51 12.08 -9.62
C VAL A 619 22.88 11.10 -10.58
N LYS A 620 22.53 11.57 -11.79
CA LYS A 620 22.04 10.71 -12.87
C LYS A 620 22.77 11.06 -14.17
N VAL A 621 23.38 10.05 -14.78
CA VAL A 621 24.03 10.12 -16.09
C VAL A 621 23.20 9.35 -17.10
N LYS A 622 23.02 9.91 -18.31
CA LYS A 622 22.31 9.31 -19.45
C LYS A 622 23.23 9.17 -20.66
N TRP A 623 23.04 8.16 -21.50
CA TRP A 623 23.80 7.98 -22.74
C TRP A 623 22.93 7.48 -23.90
#